data_88c35b691a15e6eaef2b6f03b229b824
#
_entry.id   88c35b691a15e6eaef2b6f03b229b824
#
_cell.length_a   1.000
_cell.length_b   1.000
_cell.length_c   1.000
_cell.angle_alpha   90.00
_cell.angle_beta   90.00
_cell.angle_gamma   90.00
#
_symmetry.space_group_name_H-M   'P 1'
#
loop_
_entity.id
_entity.type
_entity.pdbx_description
1 polymer ?
#
loop_
_entity_poly.entity_id
_entity_poly.type
_entity_poly.pdbx_seq_one_letter_code
_entity_poly.pdbx_strand_id
1 'polypeptide(L)'
;FISELAPRKYRGRLVIINCFGTTGGQLVAYAIGAGLSRVKNGWRAAVGISMFPPLLQFLAFLFFLPDTPRFLVMKGRISQAHGILMKIYPDATEEQVNSSIKELQELNRALPGGNVLQRLWYGAKLLHTSGPAFRALFITCGMQALQQFTGFNSLMYFSATIFKAVGFKDSTAVSIIVAATNFIFTVVAFFIIDKVGRRRLMLASLYGMLAFLVLNSVAFHFLDITFHGSDAIVNSSDSHTWGIVIIIAMIGYVASYAVGCGNVPWQQGEMFPQAVRALGSSYATATNWTGSLVISATFLTMLQNISPTGTFALFAGLTLLSIIFILLFFPELSGMSLEESQKVLTGGFHIRESMKIAKMRKKYGNKVPLSVMEKPESGVEDMA
;
A
#
# COMPACT_ATOMS: atom_id res chain seq x y z
N PHE A 1 4.88 1.79 14.64
CA PHE A 1 4.05 2.04 15.82
C PHE A 1 2.73 1.27 15.71
N ILE A 2 1.85 1.57 14.73
CA ILE A 2 0.53 0.90 14.58
C ILE A 2 0.69 -0.62 14.49
N SER A 3 1.59 -1.13 13.68
CA SER A 3 1.80 -2.57 13.49
C SER A 3 2.31 -3.31 14.74
N GLU A 4 2.98 -2.59 15.65
CA GLU A 4 3.51 -3.15 16.92
C GLU A 4 2.45 -3.16 18.03
N LEU A 5 1.56 -2.17 18.05
CA LEU A 5 0.51 -2.04 19.05
C LEU A 5 -0.80 -2.75 18.65
N ALA A 6 -1.00 -2.98 17.34
CA ALA A 6 -2.24 -3.53 16.83
C ALA A 6 -2.45 -5.01 17.23
N PRO A 7 -3.59 -5.36 17.88
CA PRO A 7 -3.97 -6.75 18.12
C PRO A 7 -4.01 -7.55 16.81
N ARG A 8 -3.58 -8.82 16.87
CA ARG A 8 -3.50 -9.70 15.68
C ARG A 8 -4.80 -9.73 14.86
N LYS A 9 -5.96 -9.73 15.55
CA LYS A 9 -7.30 -9.78 14.94
C LYS A 9 -7.62 -8.55 14.08
N TYR A 10 -7.13 -7.37 14.42
CA TYR A 10 -7.50 -6.09 13.79
C TYR A 10 -6.33 -5.42 13.05
N ARG A 11 -5.14 -6.05 13.03
CA ARG A 11 -3.91 -5.45 12.48
C ARG A 11 -4.07 -4.99 11.04
N GLY A 12 -4.64 -5.83 10.16
CA GLY A 12 -4.86 -5.48 8.76
C GLY A 12 -5.73 -4.21 8.62
N ARG A 13 -6.83 -4.14 9.37
CA ARG A 13 -7.71 -2.95 9.37
C ARG A 13 -7.01 -1.71 9.92
N LEU A 14 -6.25 -1.85 11.01
CA LEU A 14 -5.55 -0.72 11.62
C LEU A 14 -4.44 -0.16 10.72
N VAL A 15 -3.79 -0.99 9.91
CA VAL A 15 -2.85 -0.52 8.88
C VAL A 15 -3.57 0.30 7.80
N ILE A 16 -4.80 -0.08 7.41
CA ILE A 16 -5.58 0.69 6.43
C ILE A 16 -6.03 2.04 6.99
N ILE A 17 -6.21 2.18 8.32
CA ILE A 17 -6.51 3.50 8.92
C ILE A 17 -5.39 4.52 8.60
N ASN A 18 -4.14 4.07 8.49
CA ASN A 18 -3.07 4.94 7.99
C ASN A 18 -3.33 5.41 6.55
N CYS A 19 -3.86 4.53 5.69
CA CYS A 19 -4.26 4.90 4.33
C CYS A 19 -5.43 5.88 4.33
N PHE A 20 -6.37 5.80 5.28
CA PHE A 20 -7.42 6.81 5.47
C PHE A 20 -6.85 8.19 5.79
N GLY A 21 -5.86 8.24 6.69
CA GLY A 21 -5.17 9.49 6.99
C GLY A 21 -4.55 10.12 5.75
N THR A 22 -3.92 9.30 4.91
CA THR A 22 -3.26 9.74 3.67
C THR A 22 -4.29 10.21 2.62
N THR A 23 -5.29 9.37 2.31
CA THR A 23 -6.29 9.69 1.25
C THR A 23 -7.26 10.77 1.69
N GLY A 24 -7.66 10.78 2.97
CA GLY A 24 -8.48 11.85 3.55
C GLY A 24 -7.75 13.17 3.62
N GLY A 25 -6.48 13.16 4.04
CA GLY A 25 -5.62 14.35 3.99
C GLY A 25 -5.42 14.88 2.58
N GLN A 26 -5.28 13.99 1.60
CA GLN A 26 -5.21 14.36 0.18
C GLN A 26 -6.51 15.04 -0.28
N LEU A 27 -7.68 14.51 0.05
CA LEU A 27 -8.97 15.12 -0.28
C LEU A 27 -9.12 16.51 0.34
N VAL A 28 -8.77 16.66 1.62
CA VAL A 28 -8.80 17.96 2.31
C VAL A 28 -7.83 18.95 1.67
N ALA A 29 -6.62 18.52 1.30
CA ALA A 29 -5.63 19.36 0.63
C ALA A 29 -6.12 19.86 -0.74
N TYR A 30 -6.79 18.99 -1.53
CA TYR A 30 -7.41 19.41 -2.79
C TYR A 30 -8.55 20.42 -2.58
N ALA A 31 -9.39 20.21 -1.57
CA ALA A 31 -10.48 21.12 -1.25
C ALA A 31 -9.97 22.50 -0.81
N ILE A 32 -8.95 22.54 0.06
CA ILE A 32 -8.27 23.77 0.49
C ILE A 32 -7.61 24.46 -0.71
N GLY A 33 -6.88 23.70 -1.53
CA GLY A 33 -6.24 24.21 -2.73
C GLY A 33 -7.22 24.83 -3.71
N ALA A 34 -8.38 24.22 -3.93
CA ALA A 34 -9.46 24.75 -4.77
C ALA A 34 -10.04 26.05 -4.21
N GLY A 35 -10.31 26.09 -2.90
CA GLY A 35 -10.81 27.31 -2.24
C GLY A 35 -9.83 28.48 -2.30
N LEU A 36 -8.54 28.18 -2.13
CA LEU A 36 -7.48 29.19 -2.10
C LEU A 36 -6.93 29.55 -3.50
N SER A 37 -7.25 28.78 -4.54
CA SER A 37 -6.78 29.05 -5.91
C SER A 37 -7.21 30.40 -6.47
N ARG A 38 -8.34 30.95 -5.98
CA ARG A 38 -8.91 32.25 -6.37
C ARG A 38 -8.39 33.42 -5.49
N VAL A 39 -7.62 33.14 -4.45
CA VAL A 39 -7.12 34.14 -3.50
C VAL A 39 -5.68 34.52 -3.85
N LYS A 40 -5.39 35.82 -3.88
CA LYS A 40 -4.02 36.31 -4.10
C LYS A 40 -3.08 35.74 -3.02
N ASN A 41 -1.99 35.10 -3.42
CA ASN A 41 -1.06 34.40 -2.54
C ASN A 41 -1.68 33.21 -1.75
N GLY A 42 -2.81 32.64 -2.20
CA GLY A 42 -3.49 31.52 -1.53
C GLY A 42 -2.60 30.29 -1.31
N TRP A 43 -1.59 30.07 -2.16
CA TRP A 43 -0.64 28.98 -1.98
C TRP A 43 0.15 29.08 -0.64
N ARG A 44 0.48 30.30 -0.17
CA ARG A 44 1.15 30.50 1.13
C ARG A 44 0.24 30.10 2.29
N ALA A 45 -1.05 30.43 2.20
CA ALA A 45 -2.04 30.02 3.18
C ALA A 45 -2.22 28.48 3.16
N ALA A 46 -2.26 27.86 1.99
CA ALA A 46 -2.35 26.40 1.86
C ALA A 46 -1.16 25.70 2.53
N VAL A 47 0.07 26.18 2.29
CA VAL A 47 1.29 25.65 2.95
C VAL A 47 1.24 25.89 4.46
N GLY A 48 0.81 27.07 4.91
CA GLY A 48 0.67 27.39 6.34
C GLY A 48 -0.33 26.46 7.04
N ILE A 49 -1.48 26.21 6.44
CA ILE A 49 -2.51 25.30 6.98
C ILE A 49 -1.98 23.86 7.07
N SER A 50 -1.16 23.43 6.12
CA SER A 50 -0.60 22.07 6.11
C SER A 50 0.37 21.82 7.28
N MET A 51 0.87 22.83 7.97
CA MET A 51 1.71 22.69 9.17
C MET A 51 0.91 22.29 10.41
N PHE A 52 -0.40 22.57 10.43
CA PHE A 52 -1.23 22.33 11.62
C PHE A 52 -1.37 20.86 12.00
N PRO A 53 -1.71 19.92 11.07
CA PRO A 53 -1.81 18.50 11.40
C PRO A 53 -0.50 17.90 11.94
N PRO A 54 0.69 18.13 11.35
CA PRO A 54 1.96 17.64 11.90
C PRO A 54 2.27 18.23 13.29
N LEU A 55 1.95 19.49 13.54
CA LEU A 55 2.13 20.10 14.85
C LEU A 55 1.25 19.42 15.91
N LEU A 56 -0.03 19.22 15.58
CA LEU A 56 -0.96 18.51 16.46
C LEU A 56 -0.48 17.08 16.74
N GLN A 57 -0.03 16.37 15.70
CA GLN A 57 0.53 15.03 15.83
C GLN A 57 1.78 15.01 16.72
N PHE A 58 2.70 15.96 16.54
CA PHE A 58 3.90 16.08 17.37
C PHE A 58 3.53 16.28 18.85
N LEU A 59 2.59 17.17 19.14
CA LEU A 59 2.12 17.39 20.51
C LEU A 59 1.43 16.13 21.08
N ALA A 60 0.64 15.43 20.27
CA ALA A 60 0.00 14.19 20.68
C ALA A 60 1.04 13.10 21.02
N PHE A 61 2.10 12.96 20.22
CA PHE A 61 3.19 12.02 20.51
C PHE A 61 3.95 12.40 21.78
N LEU A 62 4.17 13.70 22.00
CA LEU A 62 4.94 14.17 23.15
C LEU A 62 4.20 13.95 24.47
N PHE A 63 2.88 14.14 24.51
CA PHE A 63 2.12 14.18 25.77
C PHE A 63 1.23 12.97 26.01
N PHE A 64 0.77 12.26 24.97
CA PHE A 64 -0.28 11.26 25.12
C PHE A 64 0.11 9.84 24.69
N LEU A 65 1.09 9.66 23.82
CA LEU A 65 1.39 8.35 23.28
C LEU A 65 2.55 7.68 24.04
N PRO A 66 2.33 6.45 24.56
CA PRO A 66 3.36 5.69 25.24
C PRO A 66 4.35 5.08 24.24
N ASP A 67 5.54 4.76 24.72
CA ASP A 67 6.51 3.97 23.97
C ASP A 67 5.95 2.57 23.64
N THR A 68 6.46 1.94 22.55
CA THR A 68 6.01 0.60 22.20
C THR A 68 6.54 -0.45 23.18
N PRO A 69 5.78 -1.54 23.45
CA PRO A 69 6.24 -2.62 24.34
C PRO A 69 7.60 -3.19 23.92
N ARG A 70 7.85 -3.31 22.62
CA ARG A 70 9.12 -3.79 22.06
C ARG A 70 10.27 -2.86 22.42
N PHE A 71 10.09 -1.55 22.26
CA PHE A 71 11.11 -0.56 22.61
C PHE A 71 11.40 -0.56 24.12
N LEU A 72 10.36 -0.68 24.94
CA LEU A 72 10.52 -0.74 26.39
C LEU A 72 11.28 -2.00 26.86
N VAL A 73 10.99 -3.15 26.25
CA VAL A 73 11.74 -4.39 26.50
C VAL A 73 13.20 -4.25 26.06
N MET A 74 13.47 -3.60 24.92
CA MET A 74 14.84 -3.30 24.48
C MET A 74 15.59 -2.40 25.48
N LYS A 75 14.89 -1.47 26.12
CA LYS A 75 15.45 -0.57 27.16
C LYS A 75 15.50 -1.19 28.55
N GLY A 76 15.07 -2.45 28.72
CA GLY A 76 15.00 -3.13 30.02
C GLY A 76 13.86 -2.68 30.93
N ARG A 77 12.93 -1.85 30.43
CA ARG A 77 11.78 -1.33 31.19
C ARG A 77 10.60 -2.29 31.16
N ILE A 78 10.80 -3.49 31.73
CA ILE A 78 9.84 -4.62 31.63
C ILE A 78 8.50 -4.30 32.27
N SER A 79 8.49 -3.66 33.45
CA SER A 79 7.26 -3.30 34.17
C SER A 79 6.38 -2.35 33.35
N GLN A 80 6.96 -1.38 32.63
CA GLN A 80 6.21 -0.47 31.77
C GLN A 80 5.67 -1.19 30.52
N ALA A 81 6.45 -2.09 29.93
CA ALA A 81 6.01 -2.91 28.82
C ALA A 81 4.82 -3.81 29.21
N HIS A 82 4.87 -4.40 30.41
CA HIS A 82 3.78 -5.18 30.97
C HIS A 82 2.48 -4.37 31.11
N GLY A 83 2.56 -3.17 31.72
CA GLY A 83 1.39 -2.29 31.88
C GLY A 83 0.76 -1.84 30.57
N ILE A 84 1.58 -1.64 29.53
CA ILE A 84 1.07 -1.30 28.18
C ILE A 84 0.42 -2.50 27.52
N LEU A 85 1.02 -3.69 27.60
CA LEU A 85 0.44 -4.92 27.04
C LEU A 85 -0.91 -5.26 27.69
N MET A 86 -1.05 -5.09 28.99
CA MET A 86 -2.32 -5.26 29.70
C MET A 86 -3.39 -4.26 29.23
N LYS A 87 -3.02 -3.02 28.91
CA LYS A 87 -3.94 -2.03 28.35
C LYS A 87 -4.37 -2.37 26.90
N ILE A 88 -3.47 -2.96 26.09
CA ILE A 88 -3.74 -3.35 24.71
C ILE A 88 -4.61 -4.63 24.66
N TYR A 89 -4.38 -5.54 25.58
CA TYR A 89 -5.05 -6.85 25.66
C TYR A 89 -5.74 -7.00 27.04
N PRO A 90 -6.88 -6.32 27.28
CA PRO A 90 -7.54 -6.35 28.59
C PRO A 90 -8.05 -7.75 28.99
N ASP A 91 -8.31 -8.61 28.01
CA ASP A 91 -8.76 -9.99 28.21
C ASP A 91 -7.61 -11.01 28.36
N ALA A 92 -6.35 -10.58 28.26
CA ALA A 92 -5.19 -11.48 28.35
C ALA A 92 -4.88 -11.82 29.82
N THR A 93 -4.54 -13.08 30.08
CA THR A 93 -4.04 -13.48 31.39
C THR A 93 -2.63 -12.97 31.62
N GLU A 94 -2.22 -12.82 32.88
CA GLU A 94 -0.84 -12.41 33.23
C GLU A 94 0.21 -13.35 32.61
N GLU A 95 -0.09 -14.66 32.55
CA GLU A 95 0.79 -15.64 31.93
C GLU A 95 1.01 -15.37 30.43
N GLN A 96 -0.06 -15.00 29.70
CA GLN A 96 0.02 -14.66 28.28
C GLN A 96 0.83 -13.37 28.04
N VAL A 97 0.68 -12.36 28.88
CA VAL A 97 1.46 -11.13 28.80
C VAL A 97 2.94 -11.42 29.12
N ASN A 98 3.22 -12.21 30.16
CA ASN A 98 4.57 -12.59 30.53
C ASN A 98 5.25 -13.47 29.45
N SER A 99 4.51 -14.37 28.80
CA SER A 99 5.03 -15.16 27.68
C SER A 99 5.38 -14.26 26.48
N SER A 100 4.53 -13.25 26.18
CA SER A 100 4.82 -12.26 25.12
C SER A 100 6.06 -11.42 25.44
N ILE A 101 6.26 -11.05 26.69
CA ILE A 101 7.48 -10.32 27.12
C ILE A 101 8.72 -11.19 26.97
N LYS A 102 8.64 -12.48 27.37
CA LYS A 102 9.75 -13.43 27.18
C LYS A 102 10.11 -13.60 25.70
N GLU A 103 9.11 -13.75 24.84
CA GLU A 103 9.31 -13.82 23.39
C GLU A 103 10.05 -12.57 22.86
N LEU A 104 9.63 -11.37 23.30
CA LEU A 104 10.29 -10.12 22.93
C LEU A 104 11.72 -10.03 23.46
N GLN A 105 12.01 -10.56 24.66
CA GLN A 105 13.35 -10.62 25.22
C GLN A 105 14.26 -11.58 24.45
N GLU A 106 13.76 -12.78 24.10
CA GLU A 106 14.50 -13.77 23.31
C GLU A 106 14.85 -13.21 21.92
N LEU A 107 13.89 -12.56 21.27
CA LEU A 107 14.12 -11.86 20.00
C LEU A 107 15.18 -10.76 20.11
N ASN A 108 15.21 -10.04 21.22
CA ASN A 108 16.22 -9.01 21.45
C ASN A 108 17.61 -9.62 21.72
N ARG A 109 17.66 -10.78 22.40
CA ARG A 109 18.92 -11.53 22.63
C ARG A 109 19.47 -12.16 21.35
N ALA A 110 18.58 -12.57 20.43
CA ALA A 110 18.99 -13.15 19.16
C ALA A 110 19.61 -12.12 18.18
N LEU A 111 19.43 -10.82 18.45
CA LEU A 111 20.11 -9.77 17.70
C LEU A 111 21.57 -9.65 18.17
N PRO A 112 22.55 -9.56 17.25
CA PRO A 112 23.95 -9.40 17.63
C PRO A 112 24.13 -8.18 18.52
N GLY A 113 24.90 -8.32 19.59
CA GLY A 113 25.38 -7.19 20.39
C GLY A 113 26.22 -6.27 19.51
N GLY A 114 26.17 -4.95 19.73
CA GLY A 114 27.00 -4.01 18.99
C GLY A 114 26.30 -2.69 18.65
N ASN A 115 26.99 -1.83 17.91
CA ASN A 115 26.50 -0.53 17.48
C ASN A 115 25.32 -0.67 16.50
N VAL A 116 24.50 0.38 16.40
CA VAL A 116 23.34 0.43 15.48
C VAL A 116 23.74 0.06 14.04
N LEU A 117 24.91 0.51 13.59
CA LEU A 117 25.41 0.23 12.25
C LEU A 117 25.71 -1.27 12.04
N GLN A 118 26.29 -1.94 13.04
CA GLN A 118 26.55 -3.39 12.98
C GLN A 118 25.25 -4.20 12.94
N ARG A 119 24.24 -3.79 13.70
CA ARG A 119 22.89 -4.41 13.67
C ARG A 119 22.21 -4.21 12.33
N LEU A 120 22.30 -3.02 11.73
CA LEU A 120 21.77 -2.75 10.40
C LEU A 120 22.48 -3.60 9.34
N TRP A 121 23.81 -3.70 9.40
CA TRP A 121 24.57 -4.50 8.45
C TRP A 121 24.26 -6.00 8.56
N TYR A 122 24.16 -6.51 9.79
CA TYR A 122 23.72 -7.90 10.02
C TYR A 122 22.32 -8.16 9.51
N GLY A 123 21.36 -7.26 9.78
CA GLY A 123 20.01 -7.34 9.24
C GLY A 123 19.96 -7.31 7.71
N ALA A 124 20.76 -6.44 7.08
CA ALA A 124 20.90 -6.37 5.63
C ALA A 124 21.47 -7.68 5.06
N LYS A 125 22.54 -8.21 5.69
CA LYS A 125 23.11 -9.51 5.31
C LYS A 125 22.05 -10.62 5.42
N LEU A 126 21.31 -10.69 6.53
CA LEU A 126 20.27 -11.70 6.74
C LEU A 126 19.14 -11.58 5.71
N LEU A 127 18.74 -10.38 5.33
CA LEU A 127 17.73 -10.15 4.29
C LEU A 127 18.15 -10.72 2.92
N HIS A 128 19.44 -10.66 2.59
CA HIS A 128 19.93 -11.11 1.29
C HIS A 128 20.40 -12.56 1.28
N THR A 129 20.79 -13.12 2.44
CA THR A 129 21.31 -14.50 2.53
C THR A 129 20.23 -15.52 2.93
N SER A 130 19.21 -15.11 3.68
CA SER A 130 18.11 -16.01 4.08
C SER A 130 17.10 -16.13 2.96
N GLY A 131 16.88 -17.35 2.43
CA GLY A 131 15.96 -17.60 1.33
C GLY A 131 14.54 -17.05 1.54
N PRO A 132 13.86 -17.31 2.68
CA PRO A 132 12.54 -16.75 2.96
C PRO A 132 12.54 -15.21 3.06
N ALA A 133 13.56 -14.61 3.70
CA ALA A 133 13.65 -13.17 3.84
C ALA A 133 13.92 -12.47 2.50
N PHE A 134 14.77 -13.07 1.66
CA PHE A 134 15.02 -12.55 0.31
C PHE A 134 13.78 -12.64 -0.60
N ARG A 135 13.02 -13.74 -0.54
CA ARG A 135 11.74 -13.86 -1.28
C ARG A 135 10.73 -12.81 -0.81
N ALA A 136 10.62 -12.59 0.51
CA ALA A 136 9.79 -11.53 1.06
C ALA A 136 10.23 -10.15 0.54
N LEU A 137 11.54 -9.87 0.53
CA LEU A 137 12.09 -8.63 0.01
C LEU A 137 11.77 -8.44 -1.48
N PHE A 138 11.98 -9.48 -2.29
CA PHE A 138 11.70 -9.46 -3.72
C PHE A 138 10.22 -9.16 -4.00
N ILE A 139 9.30 -9.84 -3.30
CA ILE A 139 7.86 -9.63 -3.47
C ILE A 139 7.47 -8.21 -3.04
N THR A 140 7.90 -7.79 -1.86
CA THR A 140 7.47 -6.49 -1.30
C THR A 140 8.04 -5.31 -2.06
N CYS A 141 9.34 -5.32 -2.41
CA CYS A 141 9.94 -4.29 -3.26
C CYS A 141 9.33 -4.30 -4.66
N GLY A 142 9.09 -5.49 -5.24
CA GLY A 142 8.44 -5.62 -6.54
C GLY A 142 7.02 -5.03 -6.53
N MET A 143 6.20 -5.35 -5.53
CA MET A 143 4.85 -4.77 -5.39
C MET A 143 4.89 -3.24 -5.23
N GLN A 144 5.82 -2.73 -4.43
CA GLN A 144 5.95 -1.29 -4.19
C GLN A 144 6.45 -0.53 -5.44
N ALA A 145 7.39 -1.11 -6.19
CA ALA A 145 7.84 -0.55 -7.47
C ALA A 145 6.71 -0.55 -8.50
N LEU A 146 6.05 -1.70 -8.69
CA LEU A 146 4.97 -1.86 -9.66
C LEU A 146 3.78 -0.97 -9.32
N GLN A 147 3.45 -0.76 -8.03
CA GLN A 147 2.43 0.17 -7.59
C GLN A 147 2.69 1.59 -8.15
N GLN A 148 3.93 2.06 -8.10
CA GLN A 148 4.29 3.40 -8.58
C GLN A 148 4.33 3.46 -10.12
N PHE A 149 4.82 2.39 -10.74
CA PHE A 149 4.94 2.31 -12.20
C PHE A 149 3.60 2.21 -12.93
N THR A 150 2.49 1.94 -12.24
CA THR A 150 1.14 2.09 -12.81
C THR A 150 0.74 3.54 -13.07
N GLY A 151 1.51 4.54 -12.57
CA GLY A 151 1.30 5.96 -12.84
C GLY A 151 0.29 6.67 -11.95
N PHE A 152 -0.24 6.02 -10.91
CA PHE A 152 -1.29 6.58 -10.06
C PHE A 152 -0.89 7.92 -9.42
N ASN A 153 0.27 8.01 -8.78
CA ASN A 153 0.69 9.23 -8.11
C ASN A 153 0.89 10.40 -9.09
N SER A 154 1.42 10.13 -10.28
CA SER A 154 1.57 11.17 -11.30
C SER A 154 0.22 11.67 -11.80
N LEU A 155 -0.74 10.76 -12.03
CA LEU A 155 -2.09 11.15 -12.39
C LEU A 155 -2.71 12.03 -11.29
N MET A 156 -2.54 11.69 -10.01
CA MET A 156 -3.02 12.51 -8.92
C MET A 156 -2.35 13.89 -8.90
N TYR A 157 -1.03 13.97 -8.96
CA TYR A 157 -0.31 15.26 -8.90
C TYR A 157 -0.61 16.18 -10.07
N PHE A 158 -0.81 15.64 -11.26
CA PHE A 158 -1.03 16.39 -12.49
C PHE A 158 -2.48 16.36 -12.99
N SER A 159 -3.42 15.86 -12.19
CA SER A 159 -4.84 15.76 -12.58
C SER A 159 -5.43 17.09 -13.06
N ALA A 160 -5.18 18.19 -12.32
CA ALA A 160 -5.65 19.51 -12.72
C ALA A 160 -5.07 19.97 -14.07
N THR A 161 -3.79 19.67 -14.33
CA THR A 161 -3.13 19.97 -15.62
C THR A 161 -3.76 19.19 -16.75
N ILE A 162 -4.03 17.88 -16.54
CA ILE A 162 -4.66 17.01 -17.53
C ILE A 162 -6.08 17.51 -17.83
N PHE A 163 -6.88 17.81 -16.80
CA PHE A 163 -8.26 18.27 -17.00
C PHE A 163 -8.33 19.65 -17.65
N LYS A 164 -7.39 20.54 -17.34
CA LYS A 164 -7.25 21.82 -18.04
C LYS A 164 -6.94 21.59 -19.52
N ALA A 165 -6.03 20.67 -19.83
CA ALA A 165 -5.67 20.30 -21.19
C ALA A 165 -6.85 19.72 -22.00
N VAL A 166 -7.71 18.95 -21.34
CA VAL A 166 -8.94 18.39 -21.94
C VAL A 166 -10.03 19.44 -22.15
N GLY A 167 -9.86 20.69 -21.65
CA GLY A 167 -10.76 21.82 -21.87
C GLY A 167 -11.75 22.08 -20.75
N PHE A 168 -11.58 21.49 -19.56
CA PHE A 168 -12.44 21.79 -18.42
C PHE A 168 -12.09 23.12 -17.78
N LYS A 169 -13.09 24.01 -17.69
CA LYS A 169 -12.92 25.36 -17.08
C LYS A 169 -12.54 25.29 -15.60
N ASP A 170 -13.16 24.39 -14.84
CA ASP A 170 -12.90 24.17 -13.41
C ASP A 170 -12.11 22.86 -13.18
N SER A 171 -10.90 22.76 -13.74
CA SER A 171 -10.04 21.58 -13.65
C SER A 171 -9.73 21.15 -12.20
N THR A 172 -9.67 22.11 -11.27
CA THR A 172 -9.45 21.85 -9.84
C THR A 172 -10.66 21.18 -9.21
N ALA A 173 -11.89 21.55 -9.60
CA ALA A 173 -13.09 20.88 -9.10
C ALA A 173 -13.16 19.41 -9.56
N VAL A 174 -12.79 19.13 -10.80
CA VAL A 174 -12.72 17.74 -11.31
C VAL A 174 -11.65 16.93 -10.55
N SER A 175 -10.53 17.56 -10.19
CA SER A 175 -9.48 16.90 -9.39
C SER A 175 -9.96 16.53 -7.98
N ILE A 176 -10.87 17.31 -7.38
CA ILE A 176 -11.50 16.96 -6.09
C ILE A 176 -12.34 15.68 -6.24
N ILE A 177 -13.08 15.51 -7.35
CA ILE A 177 -13.86 14.30 -7.60
C ILE A 177 -12.96 13.07 -7.63
N VAL A 178 -11.79 13.19 -8.27
CA VAL A 178 -10.79 12.11 -8.31
C VAL A 178 -10.27 11.78 -6.92
N ALA A 179 -9.93 12.78 -6.12
CA ALA A 179 -9.47 12.59 -4.73
C ALA A 179 -10.57 12.01 -3.83
N ALA A 180 -11.82 12.46 -3.99
CA ALA A 180 -12.98 11.91 -3.28
C ALA A 180 -13.22 10.44 -3.65
N THR A 181 -13.10 10.09 -4.93
CA THR A 181 -13.17 8.70 -5.39
C THR A 181 -12.11 7.85 -4.71
N ASN A 182 -10.86 8.31 -4.67
CA ASN A 182 -9.78 7.61 -3.98
C ASN A 182 -10.12 7.35 -2.51
N PHE A 183 -10.59 8.37 -1.79
CA PHE A 183 -10.96 8.24 -0.39
C PHE A 183 -12.14 7.26 -0.19
N ILE A 184 -13.24 7.41 -0.94
CA ILE A 184 -14.43 6.56 -0.84
C ILE A 184 -14.08 5.09 -1.08
N PHE A 185 -13.33 4.79 -2.14
CA PHE A 185 -12.95 3.41 -2.46
C PHE A 185 -11.87 2.86 -1.52
N THR A 186 -11.07 3.69 -0.87
CA THR A 186 -10.20 3.26 0.25
C THR A 186 -11.05 2.84 1.47
N VAL A 187 -12.16 3.56 1.76
CA VAL A 187 -13.12 3.15 2.79
C VAL A 187 -13.76 1.81 2.42
N VAL A 188 -14.18 1.62 1.17
CA VAL A 188 -14.71 0.33 0.70
C VAL A 188 -13.69 -0.80 0.87
N ALA A 189 -12.42 -0.55 0.52
CA ALA A 189 -11.32 -1.52 0.68
C ALA A 189 -11.18 -1.99 2.13
N PHE A 190 -11.30 -1.08 3.10
CA PHE A 190 -11.23 -1.40 4.52
C PHE A 190 -12.25 -2.48 4.95
N PHE A 191 -13.47 -2.43 4.42
CA PHE A 191 -14.51 -3.39 4.78
C PHE A 191 -14.37 -4.74 4.05
N ILE A 192 -13.73 -4.77 2.89
CA ILE A 192 -13.71 -5.97 2.04
C ILE A 192 -12.38 -6.74 2.08
N ILE A 193 -11.25 -6.12 2.47
CA ILE A 193 -9.91 -6.72 2.38
C ILE A 193 -9.78 -8.04 3.15
N ASP A 194 -10.34 -8.11 4.37
CA ASP A 194 -10.29 -9.31 5.20
C ASP A 194 -11.26 -10.40 4.71
N LYS A 195 -12.32 -10.00 3.98
CA LYS A 195 -13.32 -10.94 3.44
C LYS A 195 -12.89 -11.56 2.11
N VAL A 196 -12.27 -10.78 1.25
CA VAL A 196 -11.89 -11.20 -0.12
C VAL A 196 -10.52 -11.89 -0.11
N GLY A 197 -9.58 -11.37 0.66
CA GLY A 197 -8.18 -11.78 0.69
C GLY A 197 -7.28 -10.82 -0.11
N ARG A 198 -6.00 -10.73 0.33
CA ARG A 198 -5.06 -9.72 -0.18
C ARG A 198 -4.74 -9.92 -1.66
N ARG A 199 -4.40 -11.14 -2.05
CA ARG A 199 -4.05 -11.48 -3.44
C ARG A 199 -5.21 -11.29 -4.41
N ARG A 200 -6.40 -11.74 -4.04
CA ARG A 200 -7.59 -11.61 -4.90
C ARG A 200 -7.97 -10.15 -5.09
N LEU A 201 -7.92 -9.38 -4.02
CA LEU A 201 -8.23 -7.95 -4.06
C LEU A 201 -7.24 -7.19 -4.93
N MET A 202 -5.94 -7.51 -4.81
CA MET A 202 -4.89 -6.92 -5.64
C MET A 202 -5.08 -7.25 -7.12
N LEU A 203 -5.37 -8.50 -7.48
CA LEU A 203 -5.61 -8.88 -8.88
C LEU A 203 -6.87 -8.21 -9.45
N ALA A 204 -7.99 -8.19 -8.71
CA ALA A 204 -9.21 -7.52 -9.13
C ALA A 204 -8.96 -6.01 -9.40
N SER A 205 -8.20 -5.37 -8.51
CA SER A 205 -7.76 -3.99 -8.65
C SER A 205 -6.94 -3.78 -9.94
N LEU A 206 -5.92 -4.60 -10.17
CA LEU A 206 -5.06 -4.49 -11.34
C LEU A 206 -5.79 -4.75 -12.67
N TYR A 207 -6.74 -5.70 -12.71
CA TYR A 207 -7.58 -5.91 -13.90
C TYR A 207 -8.46 -4.70 -14.20
N GLY A 208 -9.08 -4.11 -13.17
CA GLY A 208 -9.85 -2.88 -13.32
C GLY A 208 -8.98 -1.72 -13.79
N MET A 209 -7.81 -1.54 -13.18
CA MET A 209 -6.84 -0.51 -13.61
C MET A 209 -6.42 -0.67 -15.06
N LEU A 210 -6.11 -1.90 -15.49
CA LEU A 210 -5.72 -2.20 -16.86
C LEU A 210 -6.82 -1.78 -17.85
N ALA A 211 -8.08 -2.18 -17.58
CA ALA A 211 -9.21 -1.85 -18.43
C ALA A 211 -9.39 -0.32 -18.58
N PHE A 212 -9.32 0.43 -17.48
CA PHE A 212 -9.49 1.88 -17.51
C PHE A 212 -8.26 2.62 -18.07
N LEU A 213 -7.04 2.08 -17.94
CA LEU A 213 -5.85 2.65 -18.59
C LEU A 213 -5.91 2.48 -20.12
N VAL A 214 -6.36 1.32 -20.59
CA VAL A 214 -6.60 1.09 -22.01
C VAL A 214 -7.69 2.04 -22.52
N LEU A 215 -8.80 2.19 -21.79
CA LEU A 215 -9.87 3.14 -22.15
C LEU A 215 -9.34 4.58 -22.19
N ASN A 216 -8.52 5.01 -21.23
CA ASN A 216 -7.86 6.32 -21.25
C ASN A 216 -6.96 6.50 -22.49
N SER A 217 -6.14 5.49 -22.80
CA SER A 217 -5.27 5.54 -23.98
C SER A 217 -6.08 5.71 -25.28
N VAL A 218 -7.16 4.95 -25.42
CA VAL A 218 -8.07 5.05 -26.57
C VAL A 218 -8.74 6.43 -26.62
N ALA A 219 -9.25 6.93 -25.48
CA ALA A 219 -9.93 8.22 -25.43
C ALA A 219 -8.98 9.38 -25.77
N PHE A 220 -7.74 9.34 -25.31
CA PHE A 220 -6.73 10.34 -25.70
C PHE A 220 -6.32 10.25 -27.16
N HIS A 221 -6.36 9.07 -27.78
CA HIS A 221 -6.12 8.92 -29.20
C HIS A 221 -7.16 9.66 -30.05
N PHE A 222 -8.43 9.51 -29.71
CA PHE A 222 -9.52 10.19 -30.43
C PHE A 222 -9.64 11.67 -30.10
N LEU A 223 -9.17 12.11 -28.94
CA LEU A 223 -9.17 13.52 -28.56
C LEU A 223 -8.06 14.32 -29.26
N ASP A 224 -7.03 13.66 -29.78
CA ASP A 224 -5.88 14.25 -30.50
C ASP A 224 -5.31 15.49 -29.82
N ILE A 225 -4.80 15.28 -28.59
CA ILE A 225 -4.18 16.35 -27.79
C ILE A 225 -2.66 16.33 -27.98
N THR A 226 -2.10 17.50 -28.24
CA THR A 226 -0.67 17.75 -28.20
C THR A 226 -0.32 18.68 -27.04
N PHE A 227 0.68 18.28 -26.22
CA PHE A 227 1.18 19.09 -25.11
C PHE A 227 2.41 19.90 -25.53
N HIS A 228 2.35 21.23 -25.26
CA HIS A 228 3.49 22.14 -25.39
C HIS A 228 3.75 22.80 -24.02
N GLY A 229 4.66 22.21 -23.25
CA GLY A 229 4.89 22.62 -21.87
C GLY A 229 3.70 22.33 -20.96
N SER A 230 3.17 23.35 -20.32
CA SER A 230 1.96 23.30 -19.49
C SER A 230 0.65 23.53 -20.26
N ASP A 231 0.76 23.94 -21.52
CA ASP A 231 -0.40 24.21 -22.40
C ASP A 231 -0.66 23.03 -23.32
N ALA A 232 -1.92 22.82 -23.67
CA ALA A 232 -2.35 21.74 -24.54
C ALA A 232 -3.27 22.29 -25.64
N ILE A 233 -3.10 21.77 -26.84
CA ILE A 233 -3.93 22.09 -27.99
C ILE A 233 -4.78 20.86 -28.30
N VAL A 234 -6.10 21.04 -28.34
CA VAL A 234 -7.07 20.00 -28.71
C VAL A 234 -7.45 20.21 -30.17
N ASN A 235 -7.24 19.21 -31.00
CA ASN A 235 -7.50 19.27 -32.45
C ASN A 235 -8.85 18.64 -32.85
N SER A 236 -9.54 17.96 -31.91
CA SER A 236 -10.76 17.20 -32.18
C SER A 236 -12.01 18.07 -32.15
N SER A 237 -12.93 17.85 -33.09
CA SER A 237 -14.26 18.46 -33.12
C SER A 237 -15.20 17.94 -32.03
N ASP A 238 -15.01 16.67 -31.58
CA ASP A 238 -15.81 15.99 -30.55
C ASP A 238 -15.16 16.03 -29.16
N SER A 239 -14.46 17.11 -28.85
CA SER A 239 -13.66 17.26 -27.61
C SER A 239 -14.48 17.06 -26.33
N HIS A 240 -15.75 17.47 -26.33
CA HIS A 240 -16.61 17.34 -25.15
C HIS A 240 -16.95 15.88 -24.82
N THR A 241 -17.27 15.06 -25.81
CA THR A 241 -17.63 13.64 -25.62
C THR A 241 -16.43 12.84 -25.11
N TRP A 242 -15.29 12.97 -25.78
CA TRP A 242 -14.07 12.27 -25.36
C TRP A 242 -13.52 12.77 -24.03
N GLY A 243 -13.69 14.06 -23.72
CA GLY A 243 -13.37 14.62 -22.41
C GLY A 243 -14.15 13.95 -21.27
N ILE A 244 -15.44 13.69 -21.44
CA ILE A 244 -16.27 12.96 -20.47
C ILE A 244 -15.79 11.51 -20.33
N VAL A 245 -15.46 10.83 -21.43
CA VAL A 245 -14.94 9.46 -21.41
C VAL A 245 -13.63 9.40 -20.61
N ILE A 246 -12.73 10.37 -20.78
CA ILE A 246 -11.48 10.46 -20.01
C ILE A 246 -11.77 10.59 -18.52
N ILE A 247 -12.70 11.44 -18.10
CA ILE A 247 -13.06 11.59 -16.68
C ILE A 247 -13.59 10.27 -16.12
N ILE A 248 -14.52 9.61 -16.82
CA ILE A 248 -15.09 8.33 -16.38
C ILE A 248 -13.98 7.27 -16.26
N ALA A 249 -13.10 7.20 -17.25
CA ALA A 249 -11.99 6.26 -17.25
C ALA A 249 -10.99 6.55 -16.11
N MET A 250 -10.69 7.83 -15.83
CA MET A 250 -9.83 8.21 -14.71
C MET A 250 -10.47 7.89 -13.36
N ILE A 251 -11.75 8.17 -13.17
CA ILE A 251 -12.49 7.82 -11.95
C ILE A 251 -12.47 6.29 -11.75
N GLY A 252 -12.76 5.52 -12.81
CA GLY A 252 -12.73 4.07 -12.75
C GLY A 252 -11.34 3.49 -12.44
N TYR A 253 -10.30 4.09 -13.01
CA TYR A 253 -8.91 3.75 -12.71
C TYR A 253 -8.56 4.01 -11.25
N VAL A 254 -8.89 5.20 -10.73
CA VAL A 254 -8.64 5.59 -9.33
C VAL A 254 -9.43 4.72 -8.36
N ALA A 255 -10.70 4.43 -8.65
CA ALA A 255 -11.53 3.53 -7.87
C ALA A 255 -10.92 2.12 -7.81
N SER A 256 -10.49 1.59 -8.95
CA SER A 256 -9.83 0.29 -9.05
C SER A 256 -8.54 0.26 -8.25
N TYR A 257 -7.68 1.29 -8.36
CA TYR A 257 -6.46 1.42 -7.59
C TYR A 257 -6.71 1.43 -6.08
N ALA A 258 -7.65 2.26 -5.61
CA ALA A 258 -7.94 2.45 -4.20
C ALA A 258 -8.45 1.17 -3.51
N VAL A 259 -9.16 0.30 -4.25
CA VAL A 259 -9.69 -0.95 -3.70
C VAL A 259 -8.57 -1.94 -3.32
N GLY A 260 -7.50 -2.04 -4.10
CA GLY A 260 -6.48 -3.07 -3.89
C GLY A 260 -5.04 -2.57 -4.00
N CYS A 261 -4.63 -2.12 -5.16
CA CYS A 261 -3.24 -1.73 -5.44
C CYS A 261 -2.74 -0.62 -4.52
N GLY A 262 -3.61 0.30 -4.09
CA GLY A 262 -3.28 1.36 -3.14
C GLY A 262 -3.04 0.90 -1.71
N ASN A 263 -3.62 -0.22 -1.28
CA ASN A 263 -3.65 -0.65 0.12
C ASN A 263 -2.83 -1.91 0.40
N VAL A 264 -2.86 -2.91 -0.50
CA VAL A 264 -2.24 -4.23 -0.26
C VAL A 264 -0.72 -4.16 -0.12
N PRO A 265 0.05 -3.40 -0.93
CA PRO A 265 1.50 -3.32 -0.79
C PRO A 265 1.97 -2.79 0.57
N TRP A 266 1.18 -1.95 1.24
CA TRP A 266 1.51 -1.41 2.57
C TRP A 266 1.42 -2.43 3.70
N GLN A 267 0.86 -3.62 3.45
CA GLN A 267 0.87 -4.74 4.39
C GLN A 267 2.17 -5.56 4.33
N GLN A 268 3.20 -5.03 3.69
CA GLN A 268 4.52 -5.63 3.48
C GLN A 268 5.15 -6.22 4.76
N GLY A 269 4.91 -5.60 5.92
CA GLY A 269 5.43 -6.08 7.21
C GLY A 269 4.95 -7.48 7.61
N GLU A 270 3.85 -7.97 7.03
CA GLU A 270 3.33 -9.31 7.30
C GLU A 270 4.20 -10.43 6.69
N MET A 271 5.02 -10.12 5.69
CA MET A 271 5.86 -11.10 4.99
C MET A 271 7.23 -11.29 5.63
N PHE A 272 7.75 -10.28 6.33
CA PHE A 272 9.13 -10.33 6.84
C PHE A 272 9.24 -11.05 8.18
N PRO A 273 10.31 -11.86 8.37
CA PRO A 273 10.73 -12.34 9.67
C PRO A 273 10.88 -11.18 10.66
N GLN A 274 10.51 -11.43 11.91
CA GLN A 274 10.47 -10.37 12.93
C GLN A 274 11.82 -9.68 13.12
N ALA A 275 12.92 -10.44 13.03
CA ALA A 275 14.28 -9.94 13.18
C ALA A 275 14.65 -8.86 12.14
N VAL A 276 14.14 -8.98 10.90
CA VAL A 276 14.48 -8.09 9.78
C VAL A 276 13.28 -7.28 9.25
N ARG A 277 12.12 -7.38 9.90
CA ARG A 277 10.87 -6.75 9.44
C ARG A 277 10.99 -5.24 9.25
N ALA A 278 11.58 -4.54 10.22
CA ALA A 278 11.73 -3.09 10.14
C ALA A 278 12.62 -2.71 8.95
N LEU A 279 13.75 -3.39 8.79
CA LEU A 279 14.68 -3.12 7.70
C LEU A 279 14.08 -3.49 6.33
N GLY A 280 13.47 -4.67 6.21
CA GLY A 280 12.80 -5.09 4.97
C GLY A 280 11.67 -4.14 4.56
N SER A 281 10.85 -3.70 5.53
CA SER A 281 9.81 -2.69 5.27
C SER A 281 10.42 -1.35 4.85
N SER A 282 11.58 -0.96 5.39
CA SER A 282 12.27 0.26 4.97
C SER A 282 12.77 0.17 3.53
N TYR A 283 13.33 -0.97 3.11
CA TYR A 283 13.72 -1.20 1.71
C TYR A 283 12.52 -1.09 0.76
N ALA A 284 11.42 -1.76 1.10
CA ALA A 284 10.21 -1.72 0.30
C ALA A 284 9.62 -0.29 0.22
N THR A 285 9.60 0.45 1.32
CA THR A 285 9.15 1.85 1.35
C THR A 285 10.10 2.76 0.56
N ALA A 286 11.41 2.57 0.66
CA ALA A 286 12.38 3.31 -0.15
C ALA A 286 12.17 3.05 -1.65
N THR A 287 11.93 1.79 -2.03
CA THR A 287 11.58 1.42 -3.42
C THR A 287 10.32 2.13 -3.90
N ASN A 288 9.28 2.21 -3.05
CA ASN A 288 8.05 2.94 -3.35
C ASN A 288 8.32 4.41 -3.67
N TRP A 289 8.97 5.13 -2.76
CA TRP A 289 9.22 6.55 -2.94
C TRP A 289 10.20 6.86 -4.07
N THR A 290 11.20 5.98 -4.31
CA THR A 290 12.08 6.09 -5.48
C THR A 290 11.30 5.92 -6.78
N GLY A 291 10.43 4.92 -6.86
CA GLY A 291 9.54 4.74 -8.01
C GLY A 291 8.62 5.94 -8.23
N SER A 292 8.04 6.48 -7.14
CA SER A 292 7.20 7.69 -7.18
C SER A 292 7.98 8.90 -7.72
N LEU A 293 9.21 9.10 -7.24
CA LEU A 293 10.09 10.18 -7.71
C LEU A 293 10.36 10.06 -9.22
N VAL A 294 10.77 8.88 -9.67
CA VAL A 294 11.09 8.64 -11.09
C VAL A 294 9.88 8.93 -11.98
N ILE A 295 8.73 8.32 -11.67
CA ILE A 295 7.53 8.47 -12.49
C ILE A 295 7.01 9.91 -12.44
N SER A 296 6.96 10.55 -11.27
CA SER A 296 6.47 11.93 -11.17
C SER A 296 7.39 12.94 -11.88
N ALA A 297 8.69 12.75 -11.80
CA ALA A 297 9.66 13.62 -12.50
C ALA A 297 9.63 13.46 -14.02
N THR A 298 9.30 12.27 -14.52
CA THR A 298 9.30 11.98 -15.96
C THR A 298 7.93 12.15 -16.62
N PHE A 299 6.85 12.21 -15.84
CA PHE A 299 5.48 12.14 -16.35
C PHE A 299 5.14 13.22 -17.38
N LEU A 300 5.45 14.49 -17.12
CA LEU A 300 5.18 15.57 -18.07
C LEU A 300 6.02 15.41 -19.35
N THR A 301 7.27 14.99 -19.23
CA THR A 301 8.15 14.68 -20.36
C THR A 301 7.58 13.51 -21.19
N MET A 302 7.01 12.51 -20.54
CA MET A 302 6.34 11.40 -21.23
C MET A 302 5.09 11.88 -21.98
N LEU A 303 4.27 12.73 -21.40
CA LEU A 303 3.10 13.31 -22.08
C LEU A 303 3.48 14.12 -23.32
N GLN A 304 4.61 14.83 -23.29
CA GLN A 304 5.11 15.63 -24.41
C GLN A 304 5.76 14.80 -25.51
N ASN A 305 6.66 13.86 -25.14
CA ASN A 305 7.51 13.15 -26.10
C ASN A 305 6.88 11.83 -26.62
N ILE A 306 6.10 11.15 -25.76
CA ILE A 306 5.46 9.87 -26.10
C ILE A 306 3.99 10.07 -26.50
N SER A 307 3.41 11.24 -26.27
CA SER A 307 2.01 11.59 -26.32
C SER A 307 1.19 11.06 -25.11
N PRO A 308 0.03 11.65 -24.80
CA PRO A 308 -0.86 11.13 -23.77
C PRO A 308 -1.32 9.70 -24.06
N THR A 309 -1.70 9.41 -25.31
CA THR A 309 -2.06 8.06 -25.75
C THR A 309 -0.98 7.04 -25.43
N GLY A 310 0.26 7.31 -25.83
CA GLY A 310 1.40 6.43 -25.58
C GLY A 310 1.76 6.30 -24.10
N THR A 311 1.64 7.37 -23.32
CA THR A 311 1.90 7.37 -21.88
C THR A 311 0.91 6.48 -21.13
N PHE A 312 -0.39 6.57 -21.42
CA PHE A 312 -1.39 5.69 -20.80
C PHE A 312 -1.28 4.25 -21.30
N ALA A 313 -0.90 4.02 -22.56
CA ALA A 313 -0.59 2.69 -23.09
C ALA A 313 0.61 2.06 -22.37
N LEU A 314 1.65 2.83 -22.09
CA LEU A 314 2.82 2.38 -21.32
C LEU A 314 2.40 1.97 -19.90
N PHE A 315 1.58 2.78 -19.21
CA PHE A 315 1.08 2.42 -17.88
C PHE A 315 0.18 1.16 -17.93
N ALA A 316 -0.61 0.97 -18.98
CA ALA A 316 -1.36 -0.26 -19.19
C ALA A 316 -0.42 -1.48 -19.34
N GLY A 317 0.66 -1.37 -20.10
CA GLY A 317 1.69 -2.40 -20.23
C GLY A 317 2.38 -2.74 -18.91
N LEU A 318 2.75 -1.72 -18.12
CA LEU A 318 3.34 -1.91 -16.79
C LEU A 318 2.34 -2.50 -15.79
N THR A 319 1.05 -2.18 -15.92
CA THR A 319 -0.02 -2.80 -15.12
C THR A 319 -0.21 -4.27 -15.49
N LEU A 320 -0.11 -4.63 -16.78
CA LEU A 320 -0.12 -6.03 -17.22
C LEU A 320 1.08 -6.79 -16.65
N LEU A 321 2.27 -6.19 -16.67
CA LEU A 321 3.46 -6.76 -16.02
C LEU A 321 3.24 -6.97 -14.51
N SER A 322 2.56 -6.04 -13.86
CA SER A 322 2.17 -6.15 -12.44
C SER A 322 1.24 -7.33 -12.19
N ILE A 323 0.27 -7.57 -13.07
CA ILE A 323 -0.62 -8.74 -12.99
C ILE A 323 0.20 -10.03 -13.07
N ILE A 324 1.11 -10.12 -14.05
CA ILE A 324 1.98 -11.30 -14.22
C ILE A 324 2.83 -11.52 -12.97
N PHE A 325 3.43 -10.44 -12.43
CA PHE A 325 4.23 -10.51 -11.21
C PHE A 325 3.42 -11.05 -10.02
N ILE A 326 2.22 -10.52 -9.78
CA ILE A 326 1.35 -10.98 -8.69
C ILE A 326 0.91 -12.43 -8.89
N LEU A 327 0.63 -12.84 -10.14
CA LEU A 327 0.26 -14.21 -10.44
C LEU A 327 1.39 -15.21 -10.15
N LEU A 328 2.64 -14.81 -10.40
CA LEU A 328 3.81 -15.69 -10.28
C LEU A 328 4.43 -15.71 -8.88
N PHE A 329 4.37 -14.58 -8.12
CA PHE A 329 5.20 -14.41 -6.94
C PHE A 329 4.43 -14.10 -5.65
N PHE A 330 3.23 -13.51 -5.71
CA PHE A 330 2.52 -13.07 -4.51
C PHE A 330 1.59 -14.15 -3.95
N PRO A 331 1.90 -14.80 -2.79
CA PRO A 331 1.03 -15.78 -2.16
C PRO A 331 -0.18 -15.13 -1.48
N GLU A 332 -1.25 -15.91 -1.22
CA GLU A 332 -2.38 -15.45 -0.41
C GLU A 332 -2.06 -15.64 1.08
N LEU A 333 -2.07 -14.54 1.84
CA LEU A 333 -1.72 -14.52 3.26
C LEU A 333 -2.92 -14.32 4.19
N SER A 334 -4.13 -14.30 3.65
CA SER A 334 -5.34 -14.06 4.42
C SER A 334 -5.56 -15.12 5.49
N GLY A 335 -5.76 -14.68 6.75
CA GLY A 335 -6.00 -15.57 7.89
C GLY A 335 -4.76 -16.31 8.40
N MET A 336 -3.56 -15.97 7.93
CA MET A 336 -2.30 -16.55 8.42
C MET A 336 -1.70 -15.70 9.55
N SER A 337 -1.02 -16.37 10.50
CA SER A 337 -0.18 -15.67 11.46
C SER A 337 1.10 -15.15 10.79
N LEU A 338 1.85 -14.29 11.48
CA LEU A 338 3.12 -13.78 10.92
C LEU A 338 4.15 -14.89 10.72
N GLU A 339 4.18 -15.85 11.63
CA GLU A 339 5.08 -17.02 11.59
C GLU A 339 4.69 -17.96 10.45
N GLU A 340 3.39 -18.14 10.23
CA GLU A 340 2.86 -18.95 9.13
C GLU A 340 3.15 -18.33 7.76
N SER A 341 3.00 -17.01 7.65
CA SER A 341 3.32 -16.28 6.41
C SER A 341 4.78 -16.45 5.99
N GLN A 342 5.69 -16.56 6.97
CA GLN A 342 7.10 -16.83 6.72
C GLN A 342 7.36 -18.27 6.25
N LYS A 343 6.66 -19.25 6.85
CA LYS A 343 6.76 -20.64 6.45
C LYS A 343 6.31 -20.87 5.01
N VAL A 344 5.31 -20.12 4.54
CA VAL A 344 4.87 -20.14 3.14
C VAL A 344 6.00 -19.78 2.17
N LEU A 345 6.93 -18.92 2.58
CA LEU A 345 8.07 -18.51 1.75
C LEU A 345 9.31 -19.41 1.93
N THR A 346 9.24 -20.44 2.78
CA THR A 346 10.34 -21.41 2.97
C THR A 346 10.33 -22.43 1.82
N GLY A 347 11.43 -22.53 1.07
CA GLY A 347 11.55 -23.47 -0.06
C GLY A 347 10.99 -22.97 -1.39
N GLY A 348 10.08 -21.96 -1.41
CA GLY A 348 9.45 -21.46 -2.64
C GLY A 348 8.44 -20.35 -2.38
N PHE A 349 7.65 -20.01 -3.38
CA PHE A 349 6.56 -19.04 -3.26
C PHE A 349 5.21 -19.69 -2.89
N HIS A 350 5.07 -20.99 -3.01
CA HIS A 350 3.93 -21.84 -2.61
C HIS A 350 2.54 -21.24 -2.87
N ILE A 351 2.34 -20.68 -4.07
CA ILE A 351 1.15 -19.87 -4.40
C ILE A 351 -0.13 -20.71 -4.36
N ARG A 352 -0.10 -21.91 -4.98
CA ARG A 352 -1.27 -22.80 -5.05
C ARG A 352 -1.66 -23.31 -3.67
N GLU A 353 -0.67 -23.68 -2.88
CA GLU A 353 -0.82 -24.17 -1.51
C GLU A 353 -1.39 -23.09 -0.60
N SER A 354 -0.85 -21.86 -0.66
CA SER A 354 -1.36 -20.74 0.12
C SER A 354 -2.82 -20.40 -0.19
N MET A 355 -3.23 -20.50 -1.47
CA MET A 355 -4.63 -20.31 -1.87
C MET A 355 -5.54 -21.43 -1.36
N LYS A 356 -5.08 -22.71 -1.36
CA LYS A 356 -5.83 -23.84 -0.81
C LYS A 356 -6.08 -23.65 0.70
N ILE A 357 -5.03 -23.27 1.46
CA ILE A 357 -5.14 -23.02 2.90
C ILE A 357 -6.08 -21.86 3.20
N ALA A 358 -5.95 -20.74 2.49
CA ALA A 358 -6.84 -19.60 2.69
C ALA A 358 -8.32 -19.97 2.41
N LYS A 359 -8.58 -20.79 1.38
CA LYS A 359 -9.93 -21.30 1.08
C LYS A 359 -10.47 -22.23 2.18
N MET A 360 -9.63 -23.16 2.69
CA MET A 360 -10.02 -24.07 3.76
C MET A 360 -10.30 -23.32 5.07
N ARG A 361 -9.46 -22.34 5.43
CA ARG A 361 -9.67 -21.50 6.63
C ARG A 361 -10.93 -20.66 6.54
N LYS A 362 -11.30 -20.20 5.35
CA LYS A 362 -12.56 -19.49 5.13
C LYS A 362 -13.78 -20.40 5.36
N LYS A 363 -13.65 -21.70 5.04
CA LYS A 363 -14.74 -22.70 5.17
C LYS A 363 -14.83 -23.29 6.58
N TYR A 364 -13.69 -23.63 7.20
CA TYR A 364 -13.61 -24.42 8.44
C TYR A 364 -13.04 -23.63 9.65
N GLY A 365 -12.75 -22.34 9.47
CA GLY A 365 -12.16 -21.49 10.51
C GLY A 365 -10.63 -21.59 10.62
N ASN A 366 -10.04 -20.77 11.49
CA ASN A 366 -8.57 -20.63 11.62
C ASN A 366 -7.83 -21.86 12.24
N LYS A 367 -8.51 -22.96 12.49
CA LYS A 367 -7.95 -24.18 13.11
C LYS A 367 -7.21 -25.10 12.11
N VAL A 368 -7.24 -24.79 10.80
CA VAL A 368 -6.58 -25.60 9.77
C VAL A 368 -5.05 -25.39 9.86
N PRO A 369 -4.27 -26.45 10.20
CA PRO A 369 -2.82 -26.33 10.36
C PRO A 369 -2.08 -26.28 9.01
N LEU A 370 -0.88 -25.70 9.00
CA LEU A 370 0.00 -25.64 7.81
C LEU A 370 0.55 -27.01 7.40
N SER A 371 0.50 -28.02 8.26
CA SER A 371 0.92 -29.40 7.93
C SER A 371 0.16 -30.01 6.75
N VAL A 372 -0.97 -29.42 6.36
CA VAL A 372 -1.69 -29.75 5.12
C VAL A 372 -0.86 -29.43 3.85
N MET A 373 0.17 -28.59 3.94
CA MET A 373 1.12 -28.37 2.83
C MET A 373 2.03 -29.55 2.56
N GLU A 374 2.29 -30.39 3.57
CA GLU A 374 3.27 -31.46 3.51
C GLU A 374 2.64 -32.82 3.11
N LYS A 375 1.30 -32.92 3.05
CA LYS A 375 0.61 -34.16 2.69
C LYS A 375 0.06 -34.11 1.26
N PRO A 376 0.30 -35.15 0.44
CA PRO A 376 -0.41 -35.34 -0.83
C PRO A 376 -1.93 -35.49 -0.60
N GLU A 377 -2.72 -35.30 -1.64
CA GLU A 377 -4.19 -35.12 -1.64
C GLU A 377 -5.05 -36.19 -0.90
N SER A 378 -4.49 -37.30 -0.48
CA SER A 378 -5.19 -38.41 0.20
C SER A 378 -5.56 -38.17 1.67
N GLY A 379 -5.15 -37.06 2.28
CA GLY A 379 -5.35 -36.81 3.71
C GLY A 379 -6.48 -35.83 4.05
N VAL A 380 -7.24 -35.34 3.07
CA VAL A 380 -8.25 -34.28 3.27
C VAL A 380 -9.66 -34.84 3.44
N GLU A 381 -9.92 -36.06 2.98
CA GLU A 381 -11.24 -36.72 3.08
C GLU A 381 -11.55 -37.25 4.51
N ASP A 382 -10.53 -37.51 5.33
CA ASP A 382 -10.72 -38.04 6.69
C ASP A 382 -11.00 -36.99 7.77
N MET A 383 -11.14 -35.71 7.40
CA MET A 383 -11.41 -34.60 8.33
C MET A 383 -12.76 -33.89 8.10
N ALA A 384 -13.68 -34.49 7.31
CA ALA A 384 -15.01 -33.94 7.07
C ALA A 384 -16.06 -34.46 8.04
#